data_08ef88fa424bc972e4ded51f63f1c833
#
_entry.id   08ef88fa424bc972e4ded51f63f1c833
#
_cell.length_a   1.000
_cell.length_b   1.000
_cell.length_c   1.000
_cell.angle_alpha   90.00
_cell.angle_beta   90.00
_cell.angle_gamma   90.00
#
_symmetry.space_group_name_H-M   'P 1'
#
loop_
_entity.id
_entity.type
_entity.pdbx_description
1 polymer ?
#
loop_
_entity_poly.entity_id
_entity_poly.type
_entity_poly.pdbx_seq_one_letter_code
_entity_poly.pdbx_strand_id
1 'polypeptide(L)'
;MGKGASVASVKVGKTGFETRKNIPGNIKEIKPSLLMSVPALAKNFRKNIEKNISAKGPVIEKLFNHALKLSYSYNKEGINKGKGLQILKKPLLFLYDKILFSKIREGFGGKIDFFIGGGALLDIELQRFFYAIGMPMFQGYGLTEAAPIISGNALERHKLGSSGFLVQNLELKICDENGNKLPVGKKGEIIVKGDNVMVGYWKNEEATKSTLKNGWLYTGDMGYMDHDGFLYVLGRFKSLLISDDGEKYSPEGIEEAFTDQSPYIDQCMLYNNQNPYTVVLIVPDKEAINRKLKEENQ
;
A
#
# COMPACT_ATOMS: atom_id res chain seq x y z
N MET A 1 10.06 -20.16 -5.08
CA MET A 1 9.29 -21.33 -4.59
C MET A 1 10.16 -22.47 -4.03
N GLY A 2 11.44 -22.27 -3.84
CA GLY A 2 12.39 -23.26 -3.34
C GLY A 2 12.23 -23.69 -1.88
N LYS A 3 11.14 -23.29 -1.22
CA LYS A 3 10.84 -23.61 0.20
C LYS A 3 9.55 -24.44 0.36
N GLY A 4 9.06 -25.10 -0.70
CA GLY A 4 7.86 -25.93 -0.64
C GLY A 4 6.53 -25.17 -0.56
N ALA A 5 6.50 -23.88 -0.95
CA ALA A 5 5.28 -23.11 -1.00
C ALA A 5 4.42 -23.47 -2.22
N SER A 6 3.10 -23.52 -2.03
CA SER A 6 2.12 -23.67 -3.10
C SER A 6 1.57 -22.31 -3.51
N VAL A 7 1.31 -22.12 -4.82
CA VAL A 7 0.68 -20.92 -5.36
C VAL A 7 -0.68 -21.26 -5.92
N ALA A 8 -1.68 -20.47 -5.55
CA ALA A 8 -3.01 -20.54 -6.14
C ALA A 8 -3.34 -19.24 -6.85
N SER A 9 -3.99 -19.32 -8.01
CA SER A 9 -4.54 -18.19 -8.74
C SER A 9 -6.05 -18.18 -8.64
N VAL A 10 -6.63 -16.99 -8.82
CA VAL A 10 -8.09 -16.81 -8.84
C VAL A 10 -8.68 -17.56 -10.04
N LYS A 11 -9.80 -18.23 -9.82
CA LYS A 11 -10.58 -18.85 -10.90
C LYS A 11 -11.03 -17.79 -11.90
N VAL A 12 -10.56 -17.91 -13.13
CA VAL A 12 -10.89 -16.99 -14.22
C VAL A 12 -12.38 -17.13 -14.57
N GLY A 13 -13.09 -16.01 -14.61
CA GLY A 13 -14.45 -15.89 -15.12
C GLY A 13 -14.48 -15.55 -16.61
N LYS A 14 -15.65 -15.52 -17.23
CA LYS A 14 -15.83 -15.10 -18.63
C LYS A 14 -15.45 -13.62 -18.86
N THR A 15 -15.54 -12.81 -17.82
CA THR A 15 -15.21 -11.40 -17.83
C THR A 15 -14.28 -11.05 -16.66
N GLY A 16 -13.59 -9.91 -16.73
CA GLY A 16 -12.80 -9.40 -15.61
C GLY A 16 -13.64 -9.13 -14.35
N PHE A 17 -14.91 -8.75 -14.52
CA PHE A 17 -15.86 -8.59 -13.42
C PHE A 17 -16.16 -9.93 -12.72
N GLU A 18 -16.46 -10.98 -13.48
CA GLU A 18 -16.69 -12.32 -12.92
C GLU A 18 -15.44 -12.87 -12.21
N THR A 19 -14.25 -12.65 -12.79
CA THR A 19 -12.99 -13.03 -12.16
C THR A 19 -12.83 -12.36 -10.80
N ARG A 20 -13.09 -11.05 -10.71
CA ARG A 20 -13.03 -10.31 -9.44
C ARG A 20 -14.07 -10.81 -8.44
N LYS A 21 -15.26 -11.18 -8.89
CA LYS A 21 -16.34 -11.74 -8.03
C LYS A 21 -15.96 -13.09 -7.41
N ASN A 22 -15.08 -13.86 -8.06
CA ASN A 22 -14.60 -15.15 -7.56
C ASN A 22 -13.58 -15.01 -6.41
N ILE A 23 -12.92 -13.85 -6.25
CA ILE A 23 -11.82 -13.65 -5.28
C ILE A 23 -12.20 -14.05 -3.86
N PRO A 24 -13.29 -13.54 -3.24
CA PRO A 24 -13.62 -13.89 -1.85
C PRO A 24 -13.91 -15.39 -1.66
N GLY A 25 -14.60 -16.01 -2.61
CA GLY A 25 -14.88 -17.45 -2.59
C GLY A 25 -13.62 -18.28 -2.64
N ASN A 26 -12.70 -17.95 -3.57
CA ASN A 26 -11.44 -18.67 -3.71
C ASN A 26 -10.51 -18.50 -2.50
N ILE A 27 -10.45 -17.30 -1.90
CA ILE A 27 -9.69 -17.08 -0.66
C ILE A 27 -10.21 -17.98 0.46
N LYS A 28 -11.53 -18.07 0.62
CA LYS A 28 -12.16 -18.90 1.65
C LYS A 28 -11.94 -20.39 1.41
N GLU A 29 -11.95 -20.84 0.15
CA GLU A 29 -11.71 -22.23 -0.26
C GLU A 29 -10.24 -22.63 -0.06
N ILE A 30 -9.32 -21.85 -0.57
CA ILE A 30 -7.86 -22.13 -0.57
C ILE A 30 -7.23 -21.89 0.81
N LYS A 31 -7.75 -20.94 1.58
CA LYS A 31 -7.24 -20.53 2.90
C LYS A 31 -5.74 -20.20 2.85
N PRO A 32 -5.33 -19.23 2.03
CA PRO A 32 -3.93 -18.87 1.88
C PRO A 32 -3.34 -18.35 3.19
N SER A 33 -2.05 -18.59 3.41
CA SER A 33 -1.28 -17.95 4.50
C SER A 33 -0.75 -16.57 4.10
N LEU A 34 -0.50 -16.37 2.81
CA LEU A 34 -0.05 -15.11 2.23
C LEU A 34 -0.94 -14.73 1.06
N LEU A 35 -1.36 -13.45 1.00
CA LEU A 35 -2.12 -12.92 -0.12
C LEU A 35 -1.38 -11.74 -0.74
N MET A 36 -1.03 -11.86 -2.03
CA MET A 36 -0.57 -10.73 -2.83
C MET A 36 -1.78 -9.90 -3.21
N SER A 37 -1.74 -8.61 -2.93
CA SER A 37 -2.87 -7.70 -3.12
C SER A 37 -2.41 -6.38 -3.70
N VAL A 38 -3.34 -5.69 -4.36
CA VAL A 38 -3.18 -4.29 -4.76
C VAL A 38 -4.05 -3.43 -3.83
N PRO A 39 -3.71 -2.13 -3.64
CA PRO A 39 -4.45 -1.25 -2.74
C PRO A 39 -5.97 -1.24 -2.98
N ALA A 40 -6.40 -1.18 -4.24
CA ALA A 40 -7.82 -1.19 -4.61
C ALA A 40 -8.59 -2.43 -4.11
N LEU A 41 -7.97 -3.62 -4.15
CA LEU A 41 -8.59 -4.84 -3.64
C LEU A 41 -8.72 -4.80 -2.12
N ALA A 42 -7.69 -4.33 -1.43
CA ALA A 42 -7.70 -4.18 0.02
C ALA A 42 -8.75 -3.14 0.49
N LYS A 43 -8.89 -2.01 -0.21
CA LYS A 43 -9.96 -1.02 0.04
C LYS A 43 -11.35 -1.66 -0.07
N ASN A 44 -11.58 -2.47 -1.12
CA ASN A 44 -12.83 -3.20 -1.29
C ASN A 44 -13.09 -4.19 -0.15
N PHE A 45 -12.08 -4.90 0.32
CA PHE A 45 -12.21 -5.78 1.48
C PHE A 45 -12.60 -5.01 2.72
N ARG A 46 -11.92 -3.89 3.04
CA ARG A 46 -12.26 -3.02 4.16
C ARG A 46 -13.70 -2.55 4.09
N LYS A 47 -14.12 -1.99 2.94
CA LYS A 47 -15.49 -1.52 2.71
C LYS A 47 -16.54 -2.61 2.95
N ASN A 48 -16.27 -3.83 2.48
CA ASN A 48 -17.16 -4.97 2.68
C ASN A 48 -17.21 -5.41 4.16
N ILE A 49 -16.09 -5.40 4.87
CA ILE A 49 -16.03 -5.70 6.30
C ILE A 49 -16.89 -4.67 7.07
N GLU A 50 -16.64 -3.38 6.85
CA GLU A 50 -17.36 -2.28 7.52
C GLU A 50 -18.86 -2.37 7.25
N LYS A 51 -19.27 -2.60 5.99
CA LYS A 51 -20.67 -2.81 5.60
C LYS A 51 -21.30 -3.99 6.33
N ASN A 52 -20.60 -5.12 6.40
CA ASN A 52 -21.12 -6.31 7.08
C ASN A 52 -21.23 -6.12 8.61
N ILE A 53 -20.37 -5.30 9.20
CA ILE A 53 -20.44 -4.94 10.62
C ILE A 53 -21.63 -4.02 10.88
N SER A 54 -21.83 -2.96 10.09
CA SER A 54 -22.96 -2.04 10.21
C SER A 54 -24.30 -2.76 10.03
N ALA A 55 -24.38 -3.74 9.13
CA ALA A 55 -25.57 -4.57 8.93
C ALA A 55 -25.96 -5.41 10.16
N LYS A 56 -25.03 -5.64 11.11
CA LYS A 56 -25.31 -6.34 12.38
C LYS A 56 -25.93 -5.44 13.47
N GLY A 57 -26.11 -4.18 13.16
CA GLY A 57 -26.73 -3.19 14.03
C GLY A 57 -25.76 -2.31 14.82
N PRO A 58 -26.28 -1.21 15.39
CA PRO A 58 -25.47 -0.12 15.94
C PRO A 58 -24.62 -0.53 17.16
N VAL A 59 -25.04 -1.53 17.92
CA VAL A 59 -24.29 -2.02 19.08
C VAL A 59 -22.99 -2.70 18.64
N ILE A 60 -23.08 -3.58 17.65
CA ILE A 60 -21.91 -4.29 17.11
C ILE A 60 -20.97 -3.32 16.41
N GLU A 61 -21.50 -2.36 15.69
CA GLU A 61 -20.71 -1.31 15.03
C GLU A 61 -19.94 -0.44 16.04
N LYS A 62 -20.59 0.01 17.13
CA LYS A 62 -19.93 0.74 18.22
C LYS A 62 -18.82 -0.09 18.87
N LEU A 63 -19.09 -1.37 19.13
CA LEU A 63 -18.11 -2.28 19.73
C LEU A 63 -16.91 -2.48 18.81
N PHE A 64 -17.14 -2.67 17.51
CA PHE A 64 -16.09 -2.80 16.49
C PHE A 64 -15.23 -1.54 16.40
N ASN A 65 -15.84 -0.36 16.33
CA ASN A 65 -15.15 0.91 16.27
C ASN A 65 -14.30 1.16 17.54
N HIS A 66 -14.80 0.77 18.71
CA HIS A 66 -14.03 0.84 19.96
C HIS A 66 -12.84 -0.13 19.93
N ALA A 67 -13.04 -1.37 19.46
CA ALA A 67 -11.99 -2.35 19.30
C ALA A 67 -10.88 -1.89 18.34
N LEU A 68 -11.24 -1.27 17.20
CA LEU A 68 -10.29 -0.68 16.26
C LEU A 68 -9.46 0.45 16.90
N LYS A 69 -10.11 1.41 17.58
CA LYS A 69 -9.42 2.50 18.27
C LYS A 69 -8.43 1.98 19.32
N LEU A 70 -8.83 0.98 20.09
CA LEU A 70 -7.98 0.34 21.08
C LEU A 70 -6.77 -0.35 20.42
N SER A 71 -7.01 -1.08 19.33
CA SER A 71 -5.97 -1.76 18.53
C SER A 71 -4.99 -0.77 17.91
N TYR A 72 -5.46 0.33 17.34
CA TYR A 72 -4.59 1.37 16.78
C TYR A 72 -3.66 1.96 17.84
N SER A 73 -4.21 2.26 19.02
CA SER A 73 -3.40 2.79 20.11
C SER A 73 -2.39 1.80 20.70
N TYR A 74 -2.69 0.50 20.66
CA TYR A 74 -1.79 -0.58 21.07
C TYR A 74 -0.71 -0.87 20.03
N ASN A 75 -1.12 -0.97 18.76
CA ASN A 75 -0.23 -1.34 17.65
C ASN A 75 0.71 -0.20 17.23
N LYS A 76 0.25 1.06 17.36
CA LYS A 76 0.99 2.25 16.88
C LYS A 76 1.49 2.06 15.45
N GLU A 77 2.78 2.21 15.23
CA GLU A 77 3.43 2.04 13.91
C GLU A 77 3.94 0.61 13.65
N GLY A 78 3.66 -0.33 14.54
CA GLY A 78 4.15 -1.71 14.45
C GLY A 78 5.41 -1.93 15.30
N ILE A 79 6.52 -1.26 14.99
CA ILE A 79 7.79 -1.34 15.71
C ILE A 79 7.66 -1.01 17.24
N ASN A 80 6.65 -0.20 17.57
CA ASN A 80 6.33 0.23 18.94
C ASN A 80 5.12 -0.48 19.55
N LYS A 81 4.70 -1.61 18.99
CA LYS A 81 3.53 -2.37 19.44
C LYS A 81 3.63 -2.76 20.91
N GLY A 82 2.62 -2.41 21.70
CA GLY A 82 2.49 -2.80 23.10
C GLY A 82 3.54 -2.27 24.06
N LYS A 83 4.37 -1.29 23.65
CA LYS A 83 5.39 -0.68 24.52
C LYS A 83 4.76 0.26 25.55
N GLY A 84 5.36 0.29 26.77
CA GLY A 84 4.92 1.13 27.87
C GLY A 84 3.54 0.73 28.40
N LEU A 85 2.74 1.71 28.82
CA LEU A 85 1.38 1.51 29.36
C LEU A 85 0.40 0.85 28.38
N GLN A 86 0.75 0.77 27.10
CA GLN A 86 -0.11 0.14 26.10
C GLN A 86 -0.29 -1.37 26.37
N ILE A 87 0.64 -2.02 27.04
CA ILE A 87 0.57 -3.45 27.38
C ILE A 87 -0.68 -3.79 28.20
N LEU A 88 -1.18 -2.85 29.00
CA LEU A 88 -2.40 -3.01 29.81
C LEU A 88 -3.66 -3.23 28.97
N LYS A 89 -3.63 -2.88 27.69
CA LYS A 89 -4.74 -3.08 26.73
C LYS A 89 -4.84 -4.51 26.21
N LYS A 90 -3.77 -5.31 26.38
CA LYS A 90 -3.68 -6.67 25.81
C LYS A 90 -4.83 -7.60 26.21
N PRO A 91 -5.31 -7.66 27.48
CA PRO A 91 -6.41 -8.55 27.85
C PRO A 91 -7.72 -8.20 27.14
N LEU A 92 -8.05 -6.91 27.04
CA LEU A 92 -9.26 -6.47 26.36
C LEU A 92 -9.17 -6.68 24.84
N LEU A 93 -8.00 -6.47 24.25
CA LEU A 93 -7.76 -6.78 22.84
C LEU A 93 -7.90 -8.27 22.55
N PHE A 94 -7.43 -9.13 23.44
CA PHE A 94 -7.62 -10.58 23.32
C PHE A 94 -9.12 -10.95 23.29
N LEU A 95 -9.92 -10.30 24.14
CA LEU A 95 -11.38 -10.50 24.14
C LEU A 95 -12.01 -10.05 22.81
N TYR A 96 -11.67 -8.85 22.33
CA TYR A 96 -12.15 -8.34 21.04
C TYR A 96 -11.71 -9.21 19.87
N ASP A 97 -10.48 -9.73 19.92
CA ASP A 97 -10.00 -10.65 18.90
C ASP A 97 -10.90 -11.89 18.83
N LYS A 98 -11.18 -12.51 19.98
CA LYS A 98 -11.98 -13.73 20.04
C LYS A 98 -13.43 -13.54 19.58
N ILE A 99 -14.07 -12.42 19.88
CA ILE A 99 -15.50 -12.20 19.57
C ILE A 99 -15.77 -11.49 18.26
N LEU A 100 -14.82 -10.68 17.77
CA LEU A 100 -14.98 -9.85 16.55
C LEU A 100 -13.98 -10.20 15.45
N PHE A 101 -12.67 -10.02 15.73
CA PHE A 101 -11.67 -10.06 14.68
C PHE A 101 -11.42 -11.48 14.13
N SER A 102 -11.48 -12.50 14.98
CA SER A 102 -11.40 -13.91 14.52
C SER A 102 -12.48 -14.24 13.49
N LYS A 103 -13.71 -13.77 13.71
CA LYS A 103 -14.84 -13.99 12.77
C LYS A 103 -14.64 -13.28 11.44
N ILE A 104 -13.98 -12.12 11.45
CA ILE A 104 -13.59 -11.45 10.21
C ILE A 104 -12.54 -12.28 9.47
N ARG A 105 -11.49 -12.74 10.18
CA ARG A 105 -10.45 -13.58 9.59
C ARG A 105 -10.99 -14.91 9.04
N GLU A 106 -11.98 -15.51 9.68
CA GLU A 106 -12.67 -16.71 9.17
C GLU A 106 -13.31 -16.47 7.80
N GLY A 107 -13.82 -15.26 7.55
CA GLY A 107 -14.31 -14.83 6.24
C GLY A 107 -13.25 -14.88 5.15
N PHE A 108 -11.96 -14.78 5.52
CA PHE A 108 -10.80 -14.92 4.66
C PHE A 108 -10.14 -16.32 4.75
N GLY A 109 -10.84 -17.30 5.26
CA GLY A 109 -10.33 -18.67 5.42
C GLY A 109 -9.55 -18.91 6.71
N GLY A 110 -9.32 -17.90 7.53
CA GLY A 110 -8.77 -18.00 8.90
C GLY A 110 -7.27 -18.29 8.99
N LYS A 111 -6.54 -18.34 7.86
CA LYS A 111 -5.12 -18.72 7.81
C LYS A 111 -4.19 -17.64 7.26
N ILE A 112 -4.71 -16.44 6.94
CA ILE A 112 -3.86 -15.37 6.43
C ILE A 112 -2.98 -14.84 7.55
N ASP A 113 -1.67 -14.98 7.39
CA ASP A 113 -0.66 -14.40 8.26
C ASP A 113 -0.43 -12.93 7.91
N PHE A 114 -0.35 -12.61 6.61
CA PHE A 114 -0.19 -11.24 6.12
C PHE A 114 -0.53 -11.08 4.63
N PHE A 115 -0.76 -9.83 4.24
CA PHE A 115 -0.83 -9.42 2.85
C PHE A 115 0.48 -8.75 2.44
N ILE A 116 0.84 -8.88 1.17
CA ILE A 116 1.87 -8.03 0.55
C ILE A 116 1.16 -7.12 -0.44
N GLY A 117 1.26 -5.81 -0.22
CA GLY A 117 0.85 -4.77 -1.15
C GLY A 117 2.04 -4.30 -1.97
N GLY A 118 1.86 -4.19 -3.27
CA GLY A 118 2.87 -3.69 -4.21
C GLY A 118 2.23 -3.02 -5.41
N GLY A 119 3.07 -2.36 -6.23
CA GLY A 119 2.66 -1.70 -7.46
C GLY A 119 2.10 -0.27 -7.31
N ALA A 120 1.73 0.14 -6.11
CA ALA A 120 1.33 1.50 -5.75
C ALA A 120 1.59 1.76 -4.26
N LEU A 121 1.58 3.02 -3.85
CA LEU A 121 1.66 3.39 -2.44
C LEU A 121 0.42 2.89 -1.70
N LEU A 122 0.63 2.32 -0.53
CA LEU A 122 -0.44 1.76 0.30
C LEU A 122 -0.78 2.75 1.41
N ASP A 123 -2.02 3.20 1.43
CA ASP A 123 -2.55 4.10 2.45
C ASP A 123 -2.28 3.57 3.87
N ILE A 124 -1.78 4.43 4.76
CA ILE A 124 -1.43 4.06 6.13
C ILE A 124 -2.65 3.65 6.96
N GLU A 125 -3.82 4.26 6.71
CA GLU A 125 -5.05 3.92 7.43
C GLU A 125 -5.56 2.54 7.02
N LEU A 126 -5.32 2.14 5.76
CA LEU A 126 -5.61 0.78 5.29
C LEU A 126 -4.68 -0.24 5.96
N GLN A 127 -3.38 0.08 6.06
CA GLN A 127 -2.42 -0.76 6.78
C GLN A 127 -2.80 -0.90 8.26
N ARG A 128 -3.14 0.21 8.95
CA ARG A 128 -3.59 0.22 10.35
C ARG A 128 -4.82 -0.63 10.56
N PHE A 129 -5.80 -0.53 9.65
CA PHE A 129 -7.02 -1.31 9.71
C PHE A 129 -6.74 -2.82 9.67
N PHE A 130 -6.02 -3.28 8.66
CA PHE A 130 -5.69 -4.70 8.51
C PHE A 130 -4.80 -5.21 9.63
N TYR A 131 -3.86 -4.39 10.10
CA TYR A 131 -3.03 -4.73 11.25
C TYR A 131 -3.85 -4.87 12.54
N ALA A 132 -4.85 -4.01 12.75
CA ALA A 132 -5.73 -4.06 13.92
C ALA A 132 -6.57 -5.33 13.98
N ILE A 133 -7.06 -5.83 12.84
CA ILE A 133 -7.87 -7.05 12.78
C ILE A 133 -7.03 -8.34 12.69
N GLY A 134 -5.70 -8.24 12.81
CA GLY A 134 -4.79 -9.38 12.84
C GLY A 134 -4.46 -9.99 11.48
N MET A 135 -4.62 -9.24 10.40
CA MET A 135 -4.20 -9.59 9.04
C MET A 135 -3.33 -8.46 8.48
N PRO A 136 -2.10 -8.24 8.99
CA PRO A 136 -1.27 -7.12 8.61
C PRO A 136 -1.06 -7.05 7.10
N MET A 137 -1.06 -5.83 6.58
CA MET A 137 -0.75 -5.55 5.19
C MET A 137 0.55 -4.80 5.09
N PHE A 138 1.55 -5.42 4.49
CA PHE A 138 2.89 -4.87 4.37
C PHE A 138 3.11 -4.32 2.97
N GLN A 139 3.71 -3.15 2.91
CA GLN A 139 4.19 -2.57 1.68
C GLN A 139 5.63 -3.01 1.43
N GLY A 140 5.92 -3.40 0.19
CA GLY A 140 7.27 -3.51 -0.36
C GLY A 140 7.49 -2.48 -1.45
N TYR A 141 8.74 -2.27 -1.81
CA TYR A 141 9.15 -1.42 -2.92
C TYR A 141 10.11 -2.16 -3.82
N GLY A 142 9.92 -1.97 -5.09
CA GLY A 142 10.77 -2.53 -6.12
C GLY A 142 10.33 -2.15 -7.52
N LEU A 143 11.16 -2.48 -8.49
CA LEU A 143 10.95 -2.22 -9.90
C LEU A 143 11.59 -3.35 -10.73
N THR A 144 11.14 -3.50 -11.96
CA THR A 144 11.64 -4.55 -12.87
C THR A 144 13.14 -4.51 -13.05
N GLU A 145 13.72 -3.32 -13.07
CA GLU A 145 15.16 -3.04 -13.19
C GLU A 145 15.99 -3.51 -11.98
N ALA A 146 15.33 -3.93 -10.88
CA ALA A 146 15.96 -4.47 -9.67
C ALA A 146 15.45 -5.86 -9.28
N ALA A 147 14.91 -6.64 -10.20
CA ALA A 147 14.57 -8.08 -10.20
C ALA A 147 13.76 -8.65 -9.02
N PRO A 148 12.63 -8.16 -8.61
CA PRO A 148 12.15 -6.79 -8.64
C PRO A 148 12.31 -6.05 -7.29
N ILE A 149 12.66 -6.75 -6.17
CA ILE A 149 12.51 -6.25 -4.79
C ILE A 149 13.73 -5.47 -4.34
N ILE A 150 13.52 -4.24 -3.86
CA ILE A 150 14.53 -3.37 -3.23
C ILE A 150 14.36 -3.37 -1.71
N SER A 151 13.14 -3.20 -1.24
CA SER A 151 12.84 -3.19 0.20
C SER A 151 11.49 -3.83 0.51
N GLY A 152 11.30 -4.26 1.74
CA GLY A 152 10.04 -4.83 2.20
C GLY A 152 9.92 -4.85 3.73
N ASN A 153 8.69 -4.79 4.20
CA ASN A 153 8.34 -5.09 5.59
C ASN A 153 8.23 -6.62 5.78
N ALA A 154 8.52 -7.09 6.98
CA ALA A 154 8.37 -8.48 7.39
C ALA A 154 7.59 -8.58 8.71
N LEU A 155 7.07 -9.77 9.04
CA LEU A 155 6.30 -9.99 10.28
C LEU A 155 7.08 -9.59 11.52
N GLU A 156 8.36 -9.95 11.56
CA GLU A 156 9.25 -9.73 12.70
C GLU A 156 9.75 -8.28 12.79
N ARG A 157 9.81 -7.59 11.67
CA ARG A 157 10.30 -6.22 11.57
C ARG A 157 9.53 -5.44 10.53
N HIS A 158 8.67 -4.54 10.98
CA HIS A 158 7.88 -3.68 10.11
C HIS A 158 7.59 -2.34 10.76
N LYS A 159 7.31 -1.36 9.91
CA LYS A 159 6.86 -0.04 10.32
C LYS A 159 5.77 0.43 9.36
N LEU A 160 4.57 0.65 9.88
CA LEU A 160 3.43 1.05 9.05
C LEU A 160 3.71 2.39 8.38
N GLY A 161 3.32 2.52 7.13
CA GLY A 161 3.60 3.68 6.28
C GLY A 161 4.96 3.63 5.58
N SER A 162 5.89 2.73 5.98
CA SER A 162 7.16 2.55 5.29
C SER A 162 7.08 1.49 4.18
N SER A 163 8.00 1.56 3.23
CA SER A 163 8.25 0.51 2.24
C SER A 163 9.19 -0.60 2.76
N GLY A 164 9.46 -0.60 4.08
CA GLY A 164 10.28 -1.60 4.74
C GLY A 164 11.78 -1.29 4.73
N PHE A 165 12.59 -2.31 5.00
CA PHE A 165 14.04 -2.23 5.01
C PHE A 165 14.63 -2.95 3.81
N LEU A 166 15.89 -2.62 3.47
CA LEU A 166 16.58 -3.17 2.31
C LEU A 166 16.67 -4.69 2.35
N VAL A 167 16.52 -5.32 1.19
CA VAL A 167 16.88 -6.73 1.01
C VAL A 167 18.40 -6.93 1.14
N GLN A 168 18.80 -8.16 1.41
CA GLN A 168 20.23 -8.50 1.53
C GLN A 168 20.98 -8.26 0.22
N ASN A 169 22.27 -7.95 0.33
CA ASN A 169 23.18 -7.72 -0.80
C ASN A 169 22.81 -6.56 -1.72
N LEU A 170 22.08 -5.57 -1.19
CA LEU A 170 21.75 -4.34 -1.89
C LEU A 170 22.29 -3.13 -1.11
N GLU A 171 22.91 -2.22 -1.81
CA GLU A 171 23.29 -0.90 -1.33
C GLU A 171 22.25 0.13 -1.79
N LEU A 172 21.94 1.11 -0.94
CA LEU A 172 21.03 2.21 -1.26
C LEU A 172 21.63 3.54 -0.81
N LYS A 173 21.41 4.55 -1.62
CA LYS A 173 21.66 5.96 -1.28
C LYS A 173 20.42 6.78 -1.61
N ILE A 174 20.20 7.82 -0.83
CA ILE A 174 19.27 8.90 -1.17
C ILE A 174 20.14 10.06 -1.63
N CYS A 175 19.93 10.57 -2.85
CA CYS A 175 20.78 11.57 -3.47
C CYS A 175 19.99 12.83 -3.86
N ASP A 176 20.69 13.97 -3.88
CA ASP A 176 20.20 15.20 -4.47
C ASP A 176 20.25 15.16 -6.01
N GLU A 177 19.81 16.23 -6.66
CA GLU A 177 19.82 16.37 -8.12
C GLU A 177 21.22 16.33 -8.76
N ASN A 178 22.28 16.58 -7.96
CA ASN A 178 23.67 16.51 -8.38
C ASN A 178 24.29 15.13 -8.13
N GLY A 179 23.56 14.18 -7.57
CA GLY A 179 24.02 12.84 -7.22
C GLY A 179 24.80 12.76 -5.90
N ASN A 180 24.78 13.80 -5.07
CA ASN A 180 25.41 13.79 -3.76
C ASN A 180 24.51 13.07 -2.76
N LYS A 181 25.12 12.19 -1.93
CA LYS A 181 24.39 11.46 -0.89
C LYS A 181 23.85 12.43 0.17
N LEU A 182 22.56 12.31 0.45
CA LEU A 182 21.88 13.08 1.48
C LEU A 182 21.92 12.38 2.86
N PRO A 183 21.84 13.15 3.96
CA PRO A 183 21.69 12.62 5.31
C PRO A 183 20.36 11.87 5.51
N VAL A 184 20.34 11.01 6.53
CA VAL A 184 19.11 10.31 6.97
C VAL A 184 17.99 11.31 7.24
N GLY A 185 16.76 10.98 6.81
CA GLY A 185 15.57 11.82 6.92
C GLY A 185 15.39 12.86 5.82
N LYS A 186 16.40 13.10 4.97
CA LYS A 186 16.27 14.00 3.82
C LYS A 186 15.71 13.28 2.61
N LYS A 187 14.78 13.96 1.92
CA LYS A 187 14.13 13.47 0.70
C LYS A 187 15.05 13.68 -0.51
N GLY A 188 15.15 12.68 -1.37
CA GLY A 188 15.93 12.74 -2.61
C GLY A 188 15.65 11.53 -3.49
N GLU A 189 16.38 11.40 -4.60
CA GLU A 189 16.27 10.25 -5.49
C GLU A 189 16.84 8.99 -4.82
N ILE A 190 16.09 7.90 -4.93
CA ILE A 190 16.53 6.58 -4.50
C ILE A 190 17.46 6.00 -5.56
N ILE A 191 18.71 5.71 -5.22
CA ILE A 191 19.62 4.98 -6.09
C ILE A 191 20.12 3.71 -5.41
N VAL A 192 20.20 2.63 -6.19
CA VAL A 192 20.53 1.30 -5.67
C VAL A 192 21.61 0.62 -6.47
N LYS A 193 22.38 -0.25 -5.79
CA LYS A 193 23.42 -1.08 -6.39
C LYS A 193 23.39 -2.46 -5.74
N GLY A 194 23.46 -3.52 -6.54
CA GLY A 194 23.48 -4.90 -6.05
C GLY A 194 23.32 -5.91 -7.17
N ASP A 195 23.38 -7.19 -6.81
CA ASP A 195 23.34 -8.29 -7.76
C ASP A 195 21.98 -8.45 -8.45
N ASN A 196 20.92 -7.87 -7.88
CA ASN A 196 19.58 -7.88 -8.44
C ASN A 196 19.32 -6.74 -9.44
N VAL A 197 20.27 -5.81 -9.61
CA VAL A 197 20.16 -4.72 -10.59
C VAL A 197 20.38 -5.26 -12.00
N MET A 198 19.52 -4.85 -12.94
CA MET A 198 19.58 -5.24 -14.35
C MET A 198 20.94 -4.90 -14.98
N VAL A 199 21.32 -5.65 -16.02
CA VAL A 199 22.51 -5.32 -16.84
C VAL A 199 22.25 -4.20 -17.84
N GLY A 200 21.00 -3.91 -18.15
CA GLY A 200 20.57 -2.83 -19.05
C GLY A 200 19.28 -3.13 -19.79
N TYR A 201 18.81 -2.15 -20.55
CA TYR A 201 17.64 -2.30 -21.43
C TYR A 201 18.03 -2.94 -22.76
N TRP A 202 17.25 -3.92 -23.18
CA TRP A 202 17.50 -4.61 -24.45
C TRP A 202 17.48 -3.65 -25.64
N LYS A 203 18.59 -3.65 -26.43
CA LYS A 203 18.79 -2.80 -27.62
C LYS A 203 18.50 -1.29 -27.39
N ASN A 204 18.70 -0.80 -26.16
CA ASN A 204 18.50 0.61 -25.82
C ASN A 204 19.66 1.09 -24.90
N GLU A 205 20.80 1.37 -25.54
CA GLU A 205 22.01 1.82 -24.82
C GLU A 205 21.82 3.21 -24.21
N GLU A 206 21.09 4.10 -24.87
CA GLU A 206 20.88 5.46 -24.39
C GLU A 206 20.10 5.44 -23.06
N ALA A 207 18.98 4.73 -23.02
CA ALA A 207 18.21 4.54 -21.79
C ALA A 207 19.04 3.83 -20.72
N THR A 208 19.87 2.83 -21.10
CA THR A 208 20.76 2.14 -20.16
C THR A 208 21.76 3.10 -19.54
N LYS A 209 22.48 3.90 -20.34
CA LYS A 209 23.47 4.87 -19.85
C LYS A 209 22.85 6.00 -19.01
N SER A 210 21.60 6.39 -19.30
CA SER A 210 20.91 7.41 -18.49
C SER A 210 20.49 6.86 -17.12
N THR A 211 20.14 5.57 -17.04
CA THR A 211 19.59 4.92 -15.85
C THR A 211 20.66 4.24 -14.99
N LEU A 212 21.67 3.62 -15.62
CA LEU A 212 22.79 2.97 -14.92
C LEU A 212 24.05 3.83 -15.02
N LYS A 213 24.54 4.32 -13.87
CA LYS A 213 25.74 5.16 -13.79
C LYS A 213 26.70 4.60 -12.75
N ASN A 214 27.90 4.20 -13.17
CA ASN A 214 28.94 3.65 -12.28
C ASN A 214 28.44 2.45 -11.41
N GLY A 215 27.60 1.61 -11.98
CA GLY A 215 27.01 0.44 -11.30
C GLY A 215 25.84 0.78 -10.36
N TRP A 216 25.38 2.02 -10.34
CA TRP A 216 24.21 2.46 -9.59
C TRP A 216 23.02 2.63 -10.52
N LEU A 217 21.87 2.05 -10.14
CA LEU A 217 20.57 2.24 -10.76
C LEU A 217 19.90 3.49 -10.20
N TYR A 218 19.70 4.49 -11.03
CA TYR A 218 18.91 5.68 -10.75
C TYR A 218 17.45 5.33 -11.00
N THR A 219 16.69 5.16 -9.91
CA THR A 219 15.33 4.59 -10.00
C THR A 219 14.30 5.57 -10.56
N GLY A 220 14.57 6.86 -10.48
CA GLY A 220 13.63 7.93 -10.77
C GLY A 220 12.52 8.05 -9.71
N ASP A 221 12.63 7.33 -8.59
CA ASP A 221 11.71 7.40 -7.47
C ASP A 221 12.30 8.28 -6.36
N MET A 222 11.47 9.10 -5.74
CA MET A 222 11.83 9.90 -4.59
C MET A 222 11.51 9.18 -3.29
N GLY A 223 12.39 9.32 -2.30
CA GLY A 223 12.18 8.73 -0.98
C GLY A 223 13.16 9.25 0.06
N TYR A 224 13.09 8.68 1.24
CA TYR A 224 14.05 8.91 2.32
C TYR A 224 14.19 7.66 3.20
N MET A 225 15.32 7.56 3.90
CA MET A 225 15.51 6.58 4.99
C MET A 225 15.25 7.26 6.32
N ASP A 226 14.57 6.59 7.23
CA ASP A 226 14.46 7.08 8.60
C ASP A 226 15.63 6.57 9.49
N HIS A 227 15.65 7.06 10.75
CA HIS A 227 16.69 6.69 11.71
C HIS A 227 16.63 5.21 12.18
N ASP A 228 15.48 4.54 11.99
CA ASP A 228 15.30 3.11 12.28
C ASP A 228 15.72 2.22 11.10
N GLY A 229 16.12 2.81 9.98
CA GLY A 229 16.55 2.14 8.76
C GLY A 229 15.42 1.66 7.85
N PHE A 230 14.23 2.27 7.95
CA PHE A 230 13.12 2.01 7.06
C PHE A 230 13.11 2.99 5.89
N LEU A 231 12.85 2.47 4.69
CA LEU A 231 12.69 3.26 3.47
C LEU A 231 11.25 3.76 3.35
N TYR A 232 11.10 5.02 2.98
CA TYR A 232 9.83 5.63 2.60
C TYR A 232 9.91 6.08 1.15
N VAL A 233 9.13 5.47 0.29
CA VAL A 233 8.99 5.87 -1.12
C VAL A 233 7.86 6.88 -1.22
N LEU A 234 8.09 8.00 -1.90
CA LEU A 234 7.16 9.13 -1.97
C LEU A 234 6.50 9.27 -3.34
N GLY A 235 7.00 8.55 -4.35
CA GLY A 235 6.50 8.58 -5.72
C GLY A 235 7.58 8.82 -6.76
N ARG A 236 7.18 8.96 -8.03
CA ARG A 236 8.09 9.20 -9.16
C ARG A 236 8.59 10.63 -9.17
N PHE A 237 9.91 10.82 -9.30
CA PHE A 237 10.52 12.15 -9.33
C PHE A 237 9.97 13.04 -10.47
N LYS A 238 9.76 12.44 -11.65
CA LYS A 238 9.22 13.12 -12.83
C LYS A 238 7.70 13.41 -12.76
N SER A 239 6.99 12.75 -11.86
CA SER A 239 5.54 12.92 -11.68
C SER A 239 5.20 13.87 -10.53
N LEU A 240 6.21 14.40 -9.83
CA LEU A 240 5.97 15.33 -8.73
C LEU A 240 5.37 16.62 -9.26
N LEU A 241 4.38 17.10 -8.55
CA LEU A 241 3.85 18.44 -8.72
C LEU A 241 4.75 19.43 -7.99
N ILE A 242 4.86 20.62 -8.53
CA ILE A 242 5.65 21.70 -7.93
C ILE A 242 4.68 22.85 -7.62
N SER A 243 4.54 23.20 -6.35
CA SER A 243 3.76 24.36 -5.92
C SER A 243 4.49 25.67 -6.25
N ASP A 244 3.82 26.80 -6.08
CA ASP A 244 4.35 28.14 -6.37
C ASP A 244 5.55 28.51 -5.49
N ASP A 245 5.63 27.98 -4.27
CA ASP A 245 6.77 28.11 -3.35
C ASP A 245 7.93 27.14 -3.67
N GLY A 246 7.76 26.28 -4.70
CA GLY A 246 8.77 25.31 -5.13
C GLY A 246 8.75 23.98 -4.37
N GLU A 247 7.80 23.78 -3.43
CA GLU A 247 7.66 22.50 -2.75
C GLU A 247 7.23 21.41 -3.74
N LYS A 248 7.90 20.23 -3.68
CA LYS A 248 7.59 19.06 -4.52
C LYS A 248 6.73 18.08 -3.75
N TYR A 249 5.60 17.68 -4.31
CA TYR A 249 4.66 16.73 -3.70
C TYR A 249 4.15 15.71 -4.73
N SER A 250 3.81 14.50 -4.24
CA SER A 250 3.28 13.44 -5.09
C SER A 250 1.80 13.66 -5.39
N PRO A 251 1.35 13.58 -6.64
CA PRO A 251 -0.06 13.62 -6.99
C PRO A 251 -0.82 12.37 -6.53
N GLU A 252 -0.16 11.22 -6.46
CA GLU A 252 -0.78 9.90 -6.31
C GLU A 252 -1.74 9.80 -5.13
N GLY A 253 -1.34 10.24 -3.94
CA GLY A 253 -2.19 10.21 -2.75
C GLY A 253 -3.41 11.14 -2.83
N ILE A 254 -3.28 12.26 -3.54
CA ILE A 254 -4.36 13.21 -3.75
C ILE A 254 -5.34 12.68 -4.80
N GLU A 255 -4.84 12.15 -5.91
CA GLU A 255 -5.62 11.51 -6.97
C GLU A 255 -6.42 10.32 -6.44
N GLU A 256 -5.79 9.50 -5.59
CA GLU A 256 -6.46 8.40 -4.90
C GLU A 256 -7.59 8.90 -3.98
N ALA A 257 -7.37 9.98 -3.24
CA ALA A 257 -8.39 10.57 -2.38
C ALA A 257 -9.60 11.08 -3.18
N PHE A 258 -9.40 11.66 -4.36
CA PHE A 258 -10.50 12.09 -5.24
C PHE A 258 -11.36 10.90 -5.69
N THR A 259 -10.72 9.83 -6.16
CA THR A 259 -11.44 8.64 -6.64
C THR A 259 -12.12 7.87 -5.51
N ASP A 260 -11.54 7.87 -4.30
CA ASP A 260 -12.11 7.20 -3.14
C ASP A 260 -13.31 7.94 -2.52
N GLN A 261 -13.29 9.27 -2.56
CA GLN A 261 -14.35 10.09 -1.94
C GLN A 261 -15.57 10.30 -2.86
N SER A 262 -15.44 10.07 -4.16
CA SER A 262 -16.52 10.25 -5.11
C SER A 262 -16.75 9.00 -5.97
N PRO A 263 -17.93 8.37 -5.89
CA PRO A 263 -18.27 7.25 -6.77
C PRO A 263 -18.48 7.67 -8.23
N TYR A 264 -18.45 8.96 -8.53
CA TYR A 264 -18.67 9.52 -9.86
C TYR A 264 -17.36 9.83 -10.61
N ILE A 265 -16.21 9.62 -9.96
CA ILE A 265 -14.88 9.77 -10.55
C ILE A 265 -14.30 8.38 -10.79
N ASP A 266 -14.07 8.04 -12.07
CA ASP A 266 -13.39 6.79 -12.46
C ASP A 266 -11.87 6.96 -12.33
N GLN A 267 -11.33 8.05 -12.87
CA GLN A 267 -9.92 8.38 -12.83
C GLN A 267 -9.75 9.89 -12.72
N CYS A 268 -8.63 10.33 -12.14
CA CYS A 268 -8.22 11.72 -12.21
C CYS A 268 -6.71 11.84 -12.34
N MET A 269 -6.26 12.97 -12.84
CA MET A 269 -4.86 13.34 -12.96
C MET A 269 -4.68 14.78 -12.52
N LEU A 270 -3.78 15.01 -11.57
CA LEU A 270 -3.41 16.36 -11.14
C LEU A 270 -2.24 16.90 -11.94
N TYR A 271 -2.23 18.20 -12.09
CA TYR A 271 -1.13 18.94 -12.72
C TYR A 271 -0.87 20.25 -11.97
N ASN A 272 0.37 20.48 -11.61
CA ASN A 272 0.90 21.75 -11.17
C ASN A 272 2.38 21.86 -11.53
N ASN A 273 2.79 23.00 -12.03
CA ASN A 273 4.18 23.34 -12.31
C ASN A 273 4.41 24.78 -11.94
N GLN A 274 4.70 25.05 -10.67
CA GLN A 274 4.93 26.40 -10.10
C GLN A 274 3.77 27.38 -10.30
N ASN A 275 2.53 26.87 -10.40
CA ASN A 275 1.35 27.71 -10.44
C ASN A 275 0.74 27.84 -9.03
N PRO A 276 0.05 28.96 -8.74
CA PRO A 276 -0.61 29.17 -7.45
C PRO A 276 -1.83 28.26 -7.23
N TYR A 277 -2.20 27.46 -8.20
CA TYR A 277 -3.29 26.49 -8.13
C TYR A 277 -2.92 25.19 -8.82
N THR A 278 -3.45 24.09 -8.31
CA THR A 278 -3.37 22.78 -8.94
C THR A 278 -4.64 22.52 -9.76
N VAL A 279 -4.50 22.09 -11.00
CA VAL A 279 -5.61 21.66 -11.84
C VAL A 279 -5.79 20.15 -11.79
N VAL A 280 -7.02 19.70 -12.03
CA VAL A 280 -7.36 18.29 -12.09
C VAL A 280 -8.11 17.97 -13.39
N LEU A 281 -7.67 16.94 -14.11
CA LEU A 281 -8.43 16.32 -15.17
C LEU A 281 -9.19 15.14 -14.58
N ILE A 282 -10.50 15.07 -14.84
CA ILE A 282 -11.38 14.04 -14.28
C ILE A 282 -12.00 13.23 -15.42
N VAL A 283 -11.91 11.91 -15.31
CA VAL A 283 -12.70 10.98 -16.11
C VAL A 283 -13.91 10.55 -15.27
N PRO A 284 -15.15 10.91 -15.67
CA PRO A 284 -16.33 10.57 -14.89
C PRO A 284 -16.72 9.09 -15.06
N ASP A 285 -17.19 8.47 -13.96
CA ASP A 285 -17.87 7.17 -14.01
C ASP A 285 -19.29 7.34 -14.56
N LYS A 286 -19.42 7.15 -15.86
CA LYS A 286 -20.70 7.30 -16.59
C LYS A 286 -21.78 6.34 -16.08
N GLU A 287 -21.41 5.14 -15.63
CA GLU A 287 -22.37 4.15 -15.14
C GLU A 287 -22.93 4.55 -13.76
N ALA A 288 -22.04 5.03 -12.88
CA ALA A 288 -22.46 5.51 -11.56
C ALA A 288 -23.34 6.77 -11.66
N ILE A 289 -22.98 7.71 -12.54
CA ILE A 289 -23.77 8.91 -12.80
C ILE A 289 -25.15 8.54 -13.37
N ASN A 290 -25.20 7.68 -14.36
CA ASN A 290 -26.48 7.27 -14.98
C ASN A 290 -27.37 6.52 -13.99
N ARG A 291 -26.83 5.72 -13.08
CA ARG A 291 -27.61 5.09 -12.00
C ARG A 291 -28.22 6.16 -11.10
N LYS A 292 -27.43 7.12 -10.66
CA LYS A 292 -27.90 8.19 -9.79
C LYS A 292 -29.00 9.03 -10.42
N LEU A 293 -28.84 9.41 -11.69
CA LEU A 293 -29.85 10.14 -12.44
C LEU A 293 -31.17 9.37 -12.59
N LYS A 294 -31.11 8.04 -12.76
CA LYS A 294 -32.31 7.20 -12.79
C LYS A 294 -32.99 7.11 -11.43
N GLU A 295 -32.24 7.06 -10.34
CA GLU A 295 -32.77 7.06 -8.98
C GLU A 295 -33.46 8.38 -8.61
N GLU A 296 -32.95 9.51 -9.09
CA GLU A 296 -33.51 10.85 -8.83
C GLU A 296 -34.71 11.20 -9.70
N ASN A 297 -34.90 10.50 -10.82
CA ASN A 297 -36.05 10.70 -11.74
C ASN A 297 -37.16 9.68 -11.50
N GLN A 298 -37.12 8.88 -10.44
CA GLN A 298 -38.16 8.00 -9.90
C GLN A 298 -38.81 8.61 -8.64
#